data_2101e1bb7746aa2b56eae12ea3986c45
#
_entry.id   2101e1bb7746aa2b56eae12ea3986c45
#
_cell.length_a   1.000
_cell.length_b   1.000
_cell.length_c   1.000
_cell.angle_alpha   90.00
_cell.angle_beta   90.00
_cell.angle_gamma   90.00
#
_symmetry.space_group_name_H-M   'P 1'
#
loop_
_entity.id
_entity.type
_entity.pdbx_description
1 polymer ?
#
loop_
_entity_poly.entity_id
_entity_poly.type
_entity_poly.pdbx_seq_one_letter_code
_entity_poly.pdbx_strand_id
1 'polypeptide(L)'
;MRETLLSGTNPDGGWAYYQGHASRLEPTCWALLALLADASTTGWDASAHRTFLQRSQRRDGLFLEAAVGDENRPNLGFNGLAALLLLAERELAGEASRAALFSALIANKGLKLSASWINRQDNALQGWAWIDSSFSWVEPTCWCLLALKKEMKASESRAARGRIREAEQLLVDRCCAAGGWNYGNANMLGQDLRPYVSTTALGLLAMQDRRQDPCVVRSLDYLVQHRLSETSAMALALTLIALRAFGAPTEDVEDHLLSQWDRTAFLGNFHLIAIALYSLTGGPHGEAFVV
;
A
#
# COMPACT_ATOMS: atom_id res chain seq x y z
N MET A 1 -1.47 -11.81 -17.87
CA MET A 1 -0.82 -11.04 -16.77
C MET A 1 0.47 -11.69 -16.28
N ARG A 2 0.45 -12.93 -15.78
CA ARG A 2 1.62 -13.59 -15.18
C ARG A 2 2.84 -13.66 -16.13
N GLU A 3 2.65 -14.17 -17.34
CA GLU A 3 3.74 -14.24 -18.33
C GLU A 3 4.32 -12.88 -18.69
N THR A 4 3.44 -11.88 -18.84
CA THR A 4 3.85 -10.49 -19.08
C THR A 4 4.70 -9.96 -17.92
N LEU A 5 4.32 -10.27 -16.67
CA LEU A 5 5.05 -9.84 -15.50
C LEU A 5 6.43 -10.53 -15.43
N LEU A 6 6.51 -11.84 -15.64
CA LEU A 6 7.77 -12.58 -15.65
C LEU A 6 8.73 -12.08 -16.74
N SER A 7 8.22 -11.82 -17.95
CA SER A 7 9.04 -11.28 -19.05
C SER A 7 9.49 -9.82 -18.83
N GLY A 8 8.87 -9.11 -17.89
CA GLY A 8 9.19 -7.72 -17.54
C GLY A 8 10.27 -7.57 -16.48
N THR A 9 10.82 -8.66 -15.94
CA THR A 9 11.89 -8.60 -14.95
C THR A 9 13.16 -8.00 -15.56
N ASN A 10 13.70 -6.97 -14.94
CA ASN A 10 14.98 -6.39 -15.33
C ASN A 10 16.18 -7.28 -14.87
N PRO A 11 17.34 -7.14 -15.51
CA PRO A 11 18.55 -7.92 -15.14
C PRO A 11 19.02 -7.73 -13.70
N ASP A 12 18.62 -6.63 -13.04
CA ASP A 12 18.94 -6.36 -11.63
C ASP A 12 17.98 -7.05 -10.65
N GLY A 13 16.97 -7.77 -11.16
CA GLY A 13 15.96 -8.48 -10.37
C GLY A 13 14.75 -7.65 -9.95
N GLY A 14 14.65 -6.40 -10.38
CA GLY A 14 13.50 -5.53 -10.12
C GLY A 14 12.56 -5.38 -11.32
N TRP A 15 11.51 -4.61 -11.15
CA TRP A 15 10.58 -4.18 -12.20
C TRP A 15 10.51 -2.66 -12.29
N ALA A 16 10.39 -2.17 -13.51
CA ALA A 16 10.02 -0.78 -13.78
C ALA A 16 8.50 -0.64 -13.89
N TYR A 17 7.99 0.58 -14.02
CA TYR A 17 6.59 0.79 -14.40
C TYR A 17 6.33 0.34 -15.86
N TYR A 18 7.29 0.53 -16.74
CA TYR A 18 7.21 0.15 -18.16
C TYR A 18 8.51 -0.51 -18.62
N GLN A 19 8.39 -1.36 -19.62
CA GLN A 19 9.55 -2.06 -20.19
C GLN A 19 10.62 -1.08 -20.67
N GLY A 20 11.88 -1.44 -20.47
CA GLY A 20 13.04 -0.63 -20.90
C GLY A 20 13.40 0.53 -19.96
N HIS A 21 12.70 0.68 -18.84
CA HIS A 21 13.01 1.65 -17.81
C HIS A 21 13.73 0.99 -16.61
N ALA A 22 14.36 1.81 -15.76
CA ALA A 22 15.04 1.36 -14.55
C ALA A 22 14.04 0.81 -13.53
N SER A 23 14.45 -0.22 -12.79
CA SER A 23 13.67 -0.82 -11.72
C SER A 23 13.32 0.19 -10.63
N ARG A 24 12.10 0.06 -10.09
CA ARG A 24 11.56 0.90 -9.02
C ARG A 24 11.03 0.04 -7.89
N LEU A 25 11.06 0.56 -6.67
CA LEU A 25 10.66 -0.15 -5.46
C LEU A 25 9.19 -0.59 -5.54
N GLU A 26 8.27 0.32 -5.85
CA GLU A 26 6.83 0.05 -5.86
C GLU A 26 6.44 -1.07 -6.84
N PRO A 27 6.73 -0.97 -8.17
CA PRO A 27 6.38 -2.04 -9.09
C PRO A 27 7.10 -3.36 -8.77
N THR A 28 8.31 -3.32 -8.21
CA THR A 28 9.02 -4.53 -7.77
C THR A 28 8.31 -5.18 -6.59
N CYS A 29 7.88 -4.42 -5.59
CA CYS A 29 7.15 -4.98 -4.44
C CYS A 29 5.82 -5.63 -4.89
N TRP A 30 5.05 -4.98 -5.76
CA TRP A 30 3.81 -5.53 -6.27
C TRP A 30 4.03 -6.76 -7.14
N ALA A 31 5.05 -6.76 -8.01
CA ALA A 31 5.40 -7.91 -8.84
C ALA A 31 5.73 -9.14 -7.98
N LEU A 32 6.57 -8.94 -6.96
CA LEU A 32 6.94 -10.02 -6.04
C LEU A 32 5.74 -10.54 -5.25
N LEU A 33 4.90 -9.65 -4.71
CA LEU A 33 3.67 -10.05 -4.01
C LEU A 33 2.73 -10.86 -4.92
N ALA A 34 2.58 -10.44 -6.19
CA ALA A 34 1.73 -11.12 -7.15
C ALA A 34 2.26 -12.51 -7.51
N LEU A 35 3.56 -12.64 -7.73
CA LEU A 35 4.20 -13.92 -8.06
C LEU A 35 4.20 -14.89 -6.86
N LEU A 36 4.36 -14.38 -5.65
CA LEU A 36 4.27 -15.18 -4.42
C LEU A 36 2.83 -15.66 -4.14
N ALA A 37 1.82 -14.86 -4.49
CA ALA A 37 0.42 -15.23 -4.33
C ALA A 37 -0.04 -16.26 -5.35
N ASP A 38 0.65 -16.40 -6.49
CA ASP A 38 0.32 -17.35 -7.54
C ASP A 38 0.90 -18.74 -7.23
N ALA A 39 0.03 -19.67 -6.81
CA ALA A 39 0.40 -21.05 -6.48
C ALA A 39 1.06 -21.82 -7.66
N SER A 40 0.94 -21.33 -8.89
CA SER A 40 1.60 -21.91 -10.06
C SER A 40 3.09 -21.54 -10.16
N THR A 41 3.56 -20.61 -9.36
CA THR A 41 4.95 -20.18 -9.33
C THR A 41 5.79 -21.14 -8.49
N THR A 42 6.19 -22.27 -9.09
CA THR A 42 7.08 -23.27 -8.47
C THR A 42 8.54 -23.02 -8.89
N GLY A 43 9.49 -23.25 -7.97
CA GLY A 43 10.92 -23.14 -8.27
C GLY A 43 11.44 -21.71 -8.45
N TRP A 44 10.78 -20.75 -7.78
CA TRP A 44 11.16 -19.36 -7.83
C TRP A 44 12.55 -19.10 -7.21
N ASP A 45 13.44 -18.47 -7.98
CA ASP A 45 14.76 -18.05 -7.49
C ASP A 45 14.72 -16.61 -6.97
N ALA A 46 14.72 -16.48 -5.65
CA ALA A 46 14.70 -15.18 -4.98
C ALA A 46 16.02 -14.39 -5.07
N SER A 47 17.10 -14.97 -5.62
CA SER A 47 18.47 -14.42 -5.49
C SER A 47 18.63 -13.05 -6.15
N ALA A 48 18.15 -12.88 -7.38
CA ALA A 48 18.21 -11.61 -8.10
C ALA A 48 17.37 -10.52 -7.40
N HIS A 49 16.16 -10.88 -6.98
CA HIS A 49 15.23 -9.97 -6.29
C HIS A 49 15.78 -9.54 -4.92
N ARG A 50 16.39 -10.47 -4.18
CA ARG A 50 17.11 -10.16 -2.93
C ARG A 50 18.27 -9.19 -3.20
N THR A 51 19.01 -9.38 -4.28
CA THR A 51 20.11 -8.50 -4.67
C THR A 51 19.61 -7.08 -4.97
N PHE A 52 18.49 -6.94 -5.69
CA PHE A 52 17.86 -5.64 -5.94
C PHE A 52 17.48 -4.94 -4.63
N LEU A 53 16.77 -5.64 -3.73
CA LEU A 53 16.35 -5.09 -2.44
C LEU A 53 17.55 -4.69 -1.57
N GLN A 54 18.58 -5.53 -1.48
CA GLN A 54 19.80 -5.22 -0.72
C GLN A 54 20.51 -3.96 -1.22
N ARG A 55 20.60 -3.78 -2.54
CA ARG A 55 21.21 -2.59 -3.16
C ARG A 55 20.38 -1.33 -2.96
N SER A 56 19.07 -1.48 -2.86
CA SER A 56 18.13 -0.37 -2.66
C SER A 56 18.03 0.06 -1.20
N GLN A 57 18.46 -0.77 -0.23
CA GLN A 57 18.36 -0.45 1.19
C GLN A 57 19.50 0.46 1.67
N ARG A 58 19.12 1.54 2.33
CA ARG A 58 20.03 2.50 2.97
C ARG A 58 20.49 1.99 4.35
N ARG A 59 21.52 2.62 4.88
CA ARG A 59 22.04 2.32 6.22
C ARG A 59 21.04 2.62 7.35
N ASP A 60 20.10 3.54 7.13
CA ASP A 60 19.02 3.87 8.07
C ASP A 60 17.84 2.88 8.02
N GLY A 61 17.90 1.89 7.15
CA GLY A 61 16.91 0.83 6.99
C GLY A 61 15.87 1.08 5.92
N LEU A 62 15.70 2.31 5.43
CA LEU A 62 14.75 2.63 4.36
C LEU A 62 15.27 2.18 2.99
N PHE A 63 14.34 1.78 2.13
CA PHE A 63 14.63 1.49 0.73
C PHE A 63 14.48 2.75 -0.11
N LEU A 64 15.38 2.90 -1.07
CA LEU A 64 15.31 3.92 -2.10
C LEU A 64 14.28 3.52 -3.16
N GLU A 65 13.61 4.49 -3.75
CA GLU A 65 12.64 4.25 -4.82
C GLU A 65 13.31 3.71 -6.11
N ALA A 66 14.54 4.18 -6.38
CA ALA A 66 15.36 3.69 -7.48
C ALA A 66 16.81 3.48 -7.03
N ALA A 67 17.49 2.49 -7.59
CA ALA A 67 18.88 2.22 -7.25
C ALA A 67 19.89 3.27 -7.81
N VAL A 68 19.46 4.10 -8.77
CA VAL A 68 20.30 5.08 -9.48
C VAL A 68 19.54 6.39 -9.70
N GLY A 69 20.16 7.53 -9.41
CA GLY A 69 19.65 8.87 -9.69
C GLY A 69 19.92 9.88 -8.56
N ASP A 70 20.13 11.14 -8.93
CA ASP A 70 20.46 12.23 -7.98
C ASP A 70 19.31 12.65 -7.04
N GLU A 71 18.06 12.31 -7.38
CA GLU A 71 16.86 12.59 -6.57
C GLU A 71 16.42 11.39 -5.72
N ASN A 72 17.35 10.58 -5.29
CA ASN A 72 17.10 9.29 -4.67
C ASN A 72 16.68 9.43 -3.19
N ARG A 73 15.43 9.86 -2.98
CA ARG A 73 14.81 9.97 -1.66
C ARG A 73 13.93 8.76 -1.36
N PRO A 74 13.92 8.26 -0.11
CA PRO A 74 12.99 7.21 0.27
C PRO A 74 11.54 7.71 0.18
N ASN A 75 10.67 6.93 -0.41
CA ASN A 75 9.24 7.10 -0.34
C ASN A 75 8.68 6.26 0.81
N LEU A 76 8.13 6.90 1.86
CA LEU A 76 7.71 6.18 3.06
C LEU A 76 6.50 5.26 2.81
N GLY A 77 5.59 5.64 1.90
CA GLY A 77 4.48 4.77 1.49
C GLY A 77 4.97 3.48 0.87
N PHE A 78 5.91 3.58 -0.09
CA PHE A 78 6.50 2.40 -0.73
C PHE A 78 7.38 1.58 0.22
N ASN A 79 7.96 2.20 1.24
CA ASN A 79 8.65 1.48 2.32
C ASN A 79 7.67 0.71 3.22
N GLY A 80 6.45 1.23 3.44
CA GLY A 80 5.36 0.48 4.07
C GLY A 80 4.95 -0.75 3.25
N LEU A 81 4.83 -0.60 1.92
CA LEU A 81 4.57 -1.71 1.00
C LEU A 81 5.72 -2.74 0.99
N ALA A 82 6.97 -2.29 0.97
CA ALA A 82 8.15 -3.17 1.08
C ALA A 82 8.16 -3.95 2.40
N ALA A 83 7.77 -3.32 3.51
CA ALA A 83 7.64 -4.01 4.79
C ALA A 83 6.59 -5.13 4.74
N LEU A 84 5.45 -4.92 4.08
CA LEU A 84 4.43 -5.94 3.86
C LEU A 84 4.96 -7.11 3.01
N LEU A 85 5.69 -6.82 1.94
CA LEU A 85 6.37 -7.84 1.13
C LEU A 85 7.34 -8.67 1.99
N LEU A 86 8.18 -8.04 2.81
CA LEU A 86 9.17 -8.73 3.65
C LEU A 86 8.54 -9.50 4.81
N LEU A 87 7.31 -9.21 5.18
CA LEU A 87 6.52 -10.03 6.11
C LEU A 87 5.90 -11.25 5.41
N ALA A 88 5.51 -11.11 4.15
CA ALA A 88 4.98 -12.20 3.33
C ALA A 88 6.08 -13.20 2.93
N GLU A 89 7.28 -12.70 2.59
CA GLU A 89 8.42 -13.52 2.16
C GLU A 89 9.72 -13.08 2.88
N ARG A 90 10.00 -13.80 3.96
CA ARG A 90 11.13 -13.48 4.84
C ARG A 90 12.50 -13.76 4.22
N GLU A 91 12.56 -14.59 3.19
CA GLU A 91 13.83 -14.91 2.51
C GLU A 91 14.35 -13.78 1.63
N LEU A 92 13.51 -12.81 1.28
CA LEU A 92 13.90 -11.64 0.47
C LEU A 92 14.86 -10.70 1.21
N ALA A 93 14.88 -10.70 2.55
CA ALA A 93 15.80 -9.88 3.34
C ALA A 93 16.13 -10.55 4.67
N GLY A 94 17.37 -10.37 5.14
CA GLY A 94 17.79 -10.83 6.45
C GLY A 94 17.05 -10.15 7.60
N GLU A 95 17.04 -10.77 8.79
CA GLU A 95 16.37 -10.25 9.97
C GLU A 95 16.82 -8.84 10.35
N ALA A 96 18.12 -8.56 10.32
CA ALA A 96 18.67 -7.23 10.61
C ALA A 96 18.16 -6.16 9.64
N SER A 97 18.02 -6.49 8.34
CA SER A 97 17.47 -5.61 7.32
C SER A 97 16.00 -5.27 7.59
N ARG A 98 15.19 -6.28 7.92
CA ARG A 98 13.78 -6.08 8.29
C ARG A 98 13.64 -5.26 9.56
N ALA A 99 14.40 -5.58 10.61
CA ALA A 99 14.38 -4.84 11.86
C ALA A 99 14.76 -3.37 11.68
N ALA A 100 15.76 -3.07 10.82
CA ALA A 100 16.15 -1.71 10.48
C ALA A 100 15.00 -0.96 9.77
N LEU A 101 14.32 -1.59 8.80
CA LEU A 101 13.16 -1.01 8.12
C LEU A 101 12.04 -0.67 9.11
N PHE A 102 11.64 -1.60 9.97
CA PHE A 102 10.58 -1.34 10.95
C PHE A 102 10.97 -0.25 11.96
N SER A 103 12.22 -0.23 12.40
CA SER A 103 12.74 0.85 13.25
C SER A 103 12.65 2.21 12.56
N ALA A 104 13.01 2.27 11.27
CA ALA A 104 12.91 3.48 10.48
C ALA A 104 11.43 3.92 10.28
N LEU A 105 10.51 3.00 9.99
CA LEU A 105 9.08 3.32 9.88
C LEU A 105 8.51 3.85 11.21
N ILE A 106 8.90 3.29 12.37
CA ILE A 106 8.47 3.78 13.68
C ILE A 106 9.00 5.19 13.95
N ALA A 107 10.26 5.46 13.58
CA ALA A 107 10.91 6.75 13.84
C ALA A 107 10.39 7.88 12.95
N ASN A 108 10.02 7.57 11.70
CA ASN A 108 9.57 8.59 10.75
C ASN A 108 8.13 9.03 11.01
N LYS A 109 7.91 10.35 10.92
CA LYS A 109 6.62 10.99 11.13
C LYS A 109 6.44 12.14 10.14
N GLY A 110 5.21 12.32 9.67
CA GLY A 110 4.85 13.54 8.96
C GLY A 110 4.97 14.78 9.87
N LEU A 111 5.14 15.94 9.27
CA LEU A 111 5.21 17.20 10.02
C LEU A 111 3.91 17.48 10.76
N LYS A 112 4.03 18.04 11.97
CA LYS A 112 2.92 18.72 12.65
C LYS A 112 2.71 20.07 12.01
N LEU A 113 1.47 20.39 11.73
CA LEU A 113 1.08 21.68 11.21
C LEU A 113 0.29 22.44 12.29
N SER A 114 0.31 23.76 12.22
CA SER A 114 -0.52 24.59 13.08
C SER A 114 -2.01 24.38 12.75
N ALA A 115 -2.87 24.56 13.75
CA ALA A 115 -4.30 24.64 13.51
C ALA A 115 -4.62 25.71 12.47
N SER A 116 -5.56 25.46 11.60
CA SER A 116 -5.92 26.34 10.50
C SER A 116 -7.45 26.47 10.41
N TRP A 117 -7.93 27.66 10.12
CA TRP A 117 -9.35 27.87 9.84
C TRP A 117 -9.77 27.31 8.45
N ILE A 118 -8.78 26.98 7.60
CA ILE A 118 -8.99 26.47 6.25
C ILE A 118 -9.56 25.05 6.27
N ASN A 119 -9.15 24.25 7.26
CA ASN A 119 -9.64 22.87 7.42
C ASN A 119 -10.03 22.62 8.89
N ARG A 120 -10.90 21.62 9.11
CA ARG A 120 -11.38 21.26 10.46
C ARG A 120 -10.61 20.11 11.09
N GLN A 121 -9.61 19.60 10.40
CA GLN A 121 -8.82 18.43 10.84
C GLN A 121 -7.85 18.80 11.96
N ASP A 122 -7.48 17.82 12.78
CA ASP A 122 -6.41 17.96 13.76
C ASP A 122 -5.04 17.87 13.06
N ASN A 123 -4.45 19.03 12.80
CA ASN A 123 -3.15 19.16 12.15
C ASN A 123 -1.97 18.72 13.04
N ALA A 124 -2.18 18.40 14.33
CA ALA A 124 -1.15 17.89 15.23
C ALA A 124 -0.96 16.37 15.12
N LEU A 125 -1.94 15.64 14.57
CA LEU A 125 -1.84 14.20 14.35
C LEU A 125 -0.78 13.86 13.28
N GLN A 126 0.03 12.84 13.57
CA GLN A 126 1.13 12.44 12.72
C GLN A 126 0.97 10.99 12.25
N GLY A 127 0.77 10.81 10.96
CA GLY A 127 0.95 9.57 10.23
C GLY A 127 2.31 9.55 9.52
N TRP A 128 2.30 9.13 8.26
CA TRP A 128 3.47 9.16 7.38
C TRP A 128 3.26 10.08 6.19
N ALA A 129 4.33 10.74 5.80
CA ALA A 129 4.43 11.53 4.59
C ALA A 129 4.91 10.65 3.43
N TRP A 130 4.83 11.16 2.19
CA TRP A 130 5.48 10.52 1.06
C TRP A 130 6.99 10.60 1.15
N ILE A 131 7.49 11.76 1.53
CA ILE A 131 8.91 12.09 1.67
C ILE A 131 9.18 12.83 2.97
N ASP A 132 10.42 12.83 3.43
CA ASP A 132 10.86 13.59 4.59
C ASP A 132 10.45 15.06 4.51
N SER A 133 10.20 15.66 5.67
CA SER A 133 9.86 17.07 5.81
C SER A 133 8.57 17.48 5.09
N SER A 134 7.63 16.56 4.92
CA SER A 134 6.27 16.80 4.43
C SER A 134 5.23 16.39 5.47
N PHE A 135 3.98 16.83 5.29
CA PHE A 135 2.86 16.47 6.17
C PHE A 135 2.35 15.05 5.90
N SER A 136 1.57 14.52 6.84
CA SER A 136 1.00 13.18 6.73
C SER A 136 -0.08 13.11 5.65
N TRP A 137 -0.03 12.03 4.84
CA TRP A 137 -1.02 11.70 3.83
C TRP A 137 -1.74 10.40 4.18
N VAL A 138 -2.95 10.21 3.70
CA VAL A 138 -3.74 8.98 3.95
C VAL A 138 -3.00 7.76 3.41
N GLU A 139 -2.59 7.76 2.15
CA GLU A 139 -2.03 6.59 1.50
C GLU A 139 -0.73 6.08 2.15
N PRO A 140 0.36 6.86 2.32
CA PRO A 140 1.54 6.37 3.02
C PRO A 140 1.26 6.00 4.47
N THR A 141 0.29 6.66 5.12
CA THR A 141 -0.14 6.28 6.47
C THR A 141 -0.78 4.90 6.48
N CYS A 142 -1.62 4.58 5.49
CA CYS A 142 -2.26 3.26 5.39
C CYS A 142 -1.24 2.13 5.19
N TRP A 143 -0.29 2.30 4.28
CA TRP A 143 0.74 1.28 4.03
C TRP A 143 1.60 1.02 5.27
N CYS A 144 2.10 2.07 5.91
CA CYS A 144 2.93 1.94 7.10
C CYS A 144 2.15 1.40 8.31
N LEU A 145 0.91 1.85 8.50
CA LEU A 145 0.04 1.36 9.56
C LEU A 145 -0.24 -0.13 9.42
N LEU A 146 -0.59 -0.58 8.20
CA LEU A 146 -0.87 -1.98 7.91
C LEU A 146 0.37 -2.86 8.18
N ALA A 147 1.55 -2.42 7.74
CA ALA A 147 2.81 -3.11 7.99
C ALA A 147 3.12 -3.22 9.50
N LEU A 148 2.96 -2.12 10.26
CA LEU A 148 3.18 -2.14 11.72
C LEU A 148 2.18 -3.03 12.45
N LYS A 149 0.90 -3.04 12.07
CA LYS A 149 -0.10 -3.94 12.65
C LYS A 149 0.26 -5.41 12.43
N LYS A 150 0.71 -5.76 11.23
CA LYS A 150 1.13 -7.14 10.94
C LYS A 150 2.39 -7.54 11.72
N GLU A 151 3.38 -6.68 11.81
CA GLU A 151 4.60 -6.94 12.60
C GLU A 151 4.28 -7.08 14.08
N MET A 152 3.33 -6.30 14.62
CA MET A 152 2.91 -6.38 16.03
C MET A 152 2.27 -7.70 16.42
N LYS A 153 1.78 -8.51 15.49
CA LYS A 153 1.35 -9.89 15.78
C LYS A 153 2.52 -10.81 16.17
N ALA A 154 3.73 -10.47 15.70
CA ALA A 154 4.95 -11.25 15.94
C ALA A 154 5.85 -10.66 17.03
N SER A 155 5.71 -9.35 17.35
CA SER A 155 6.57 -8.63 18.30
C SER A 155 5.79 -7.65 19.18
N GLU A 156 6.23 -7.46 20.43
CA GLU A 156 5.61 -6.53 21.37
C GLU A 156 6.42 -5.22 21.50
N SER A 157 6.25 -4.27 20.58
CA SER A 157 6.88 -2.95 20.65
C SER A 157 5.95 -1.88 21.19
N ARG A 158 6.29 -1.25 22.34
CA ARG A 158 5.54 -0.11 22.89
C ARG A 158 5.55 1.09 21.92
N ALA A 159 6.67 1.32 21.25
CA ALA A 159 6.81 2.41 20.28
C ALA A 159 5.90 2.18 19.07
N ALA A 160 5.86 0.96 18.51
CA ALA A 160 4.97 0.61 17.43
C ALA A 160 3.49 0.77 17.82
N ARG A 161 3.09 0.31 19.03
CA ARG A 161 1.73 0.53 19.55
C ARG A 161 1.35 2.01 19.62
N GLY A 162 2.28 2.87 20.00
CA GLY A 162 2.06 4.33 20.02
C GLY A 162 1.81 4.88 18.63
N ARG A 163 2.63 4.47 17.66
CA ARG A 163 2.50 4.87 16.25
C ARG A 163 1.20 4.37 15.61
N ILE A 164 0.82 3.13 15.88
CA ILE A 164 -0.44 2.55 15.40
C ILE A 164 -1.63 3.39 15.88
N ARG A 165 -1.73 3.68 17.18
CA ARG A 165 -2.83 4.49 17.72
C ARG A 165 -2.90 5.89 17.13
N GLU A 166 -1.75 6.57 16.98
CA GLU A 166 -1.68 7.90 16.39
C GLU A 166 -2.13 7.91 14.92
N ALA A 167 -1.72 6.90 14.15
CA ALA A 167 -2.11 6.74 12.75
C ALA A 167 -3.61 6.41 12.59
N GLU A 168 -4.16 5.56 13.45
CA GLU A 168 -5.60 5.27 13.47
C GLU A 168 -6.41 6.52 13.78
N GLN A 169 -6.00 7.33 14.77
CA GLN A 169 -6.63 8.60 15.08
C GLN A 169 -6.59 9.55 13.89
N LEU A 170 -5.45 9.64 13.18
CA LEU A 170 -5.33 10.43 11.98
C LEU A 170 -6.32 9.95 10.89
N LEU A 171 -6.42 8.65 10.64
CA LEU A 171 -7.35 8.13 9.64
C LEU A 171 -8.81 8.41 10.01
N VAL A 172 -9.20 8.28 11.27
CA VAL A 172 -10.54 8.64 11.74
C VAL A 172 -10.81 10.13 11.53
N ASP A 173 -9.85 10.99 11.87
CA ASP A 173 -9.96 12.46 11.71
C ASP A 173 -10.03 12.87 10.22
N ARG A 174 -9.39 12.14 9.32
CA ARG A 174 -9.39 12.39 7.87
C ARG A 174 -10.52 11.69 7.12
N CYS A 175 -11.42 10.98 7.82
CA CYS A 175 -12.57 10.33 7.20
C CYS A 175 -13.54 11.39 6.64
N CYS A 176 -13.92 11.24 5.38
CA CYS A 176 -14.88 12.13 4.72
C CYS A 176 -16.28 11.98 5.32
N ALA A 177 -17.11 13.00 5.23
CA ALA A 177 -18.47 13.00 5.77
C ALA A 177 -19.32 11.85 5.18
N ALA A 178 -19.15 11.57 3.88
CA ALA A 178 -19.81 10.46 3.18
C ALA A 178 -19.26 9.07 3.52
N GLY A 179 -18.25 8.97 4.39
CA GLY A 179 -17.41 7.79 4.54
C GLY A 179 -16.26 7.79 3.54
N GLY A 180 -15.28 6.91 3.74
CA GLY A 180 -14.10 6.82 2.89
C GLY A 180 -13.07 7.93 3.10
N TRP A 181 -12.04 7.88 2.28
CA TRP A 181 -10.90 8.80 2.35
C TRP A 181 -10.53 9.33 0.97
N ASN A 182 -10.05 10.57 0.96
CA ASN A 182 -9.25 11.12 -0.12
C ASN A 182 -7.77 11.19 0.31
N TYR A 183 -6.96 12.04 -0.29
CA TYR A 183 -5.53 12.11 0.02
C TYR A 183 -5.19 12.66 1.42
N GLY A 184 -6.18 13.23 2.16
CA GLY A 184 -5.96 13.63 3.54
C GLY A 184 -6.65 14.90 4.01
N ASN A 185 -7.56 15.47 3.21
CA ASN A 185 -8.37 16.62 3.58
C ASN A 185 -9.86 16.28 3.44
N ALA A 186 -10.52 15.94 4.53
CA ALA A 186 -11.96 15.66 4.51
C ALA A 186 -12.83 16.91 4.31
N ASN A 187 -12.30 18.09 4.71
CA ASN A 187 -13.02 19.38 4.63
C ASN A 187 -12.03 20.51 4.33
N MET A 188 -12.38 21.40 3.41
CA MET A 188 -11.59 22.60 3.08
C MET A 188 -12.53 23.78 2.90
N LEU A 189 -12.21 24.94 3.52
CA LEU A 189 -12.98 26.17 3.43
C LEU A 189 -14.49 25.96 3.74
N GLY A 190 -14.80 25.09 4.70
CA GLY A 190 -16.17 24.75 5.07
C GLY A 190 -16.89 23.79 4.13
N GLN A 191 -16.26 23.34 3.05
CA GLN A 191 -16.82 22.38 2.10
C GLN A 191 -16.31 20.96 2.41
N ASP A 192 -17.22 19.99 2.50
CA ASP A 192 -16.87 18.58 2.61
C ASP A 192 -16.36 18.06 1.26
N LEU A 193 -15.21 17.42 1.29
CA LEU A 193 -14.57 16.87 0.10
C LEU A 193 -14.98 15.41 -0.11
N ARG A 194 -14.96 15.00 -1.38
CA ARG A 194 -15.32 13.63 -1.77
C ARG A 194 -14.21 12.65 -1.45
N PRO A 195 -14.53 11.44 -1.01
CA PRO A 195 -13.57 10.33 -0.96
C PRO A 195 -13.26 9.81 -2.37
N TYR A 196 -12.15 9.09 -2.50
CA TYR A 196 -11.79 8.36 -3.72
C TYR A 196 -11.85 6.86 -3.45
N VAL A 197 -12.22 6.08 -4.46
CA VAL A 197 -12.37 4.62 -4.34
C VAL A 197 -11.06 3.95 -3.93
N SER A 198 -9.94 4.28 -4.58
CA SER A 198 -8.62 3.69 -4.29
C SER A 198 -8.14 3.97 -2.86
N THR A 199 -8.18 5.24 -2.42
CA THR A 199 -7.76 5.59 -1.05
C THR A 199 -8.73 5.08 0.01
N THR A 200 -10.02 4.95 -0.33
CA THR A 200 -11.02 4.33 0.56
C THR A 200 -10.74 2.83 0.75
N ALA A 201 -10.47 2.11 -0.33
CA ALA A 201 -10.09 0.69 -0.24
C ALA A 201 -8.83 0.50 0.63
N LEU A 202 -7.82 1.33 0.43
CA LEU A 202 -6.59 1.29 1.21
C LEU A 202 -6.80 1.67 2.68
N GLY A 203 -7.62 2.69 2.97
CA GLY A 203 -8.00 3.07 4.33
C GLY A 203 -8.74 1.94 5.05
N LEU A 204 -9.64 1.26 4.37
CA LEU A 204 -10.34 0.08 4.90
C LEU A 204 -9.36 -1.06 5.21
N LEU A 205 -8.38 -1.35 4.34
CA LEU A 205 -7.35 -2.35 4.62
C LEU A 205 -6.55 -1.99 5.87
N ALA A 206 -6.16 -0.74 6.04
CA ALA A 206 -5.41 -0.29 7.21
C ALA A 206 -6.22 -0.31 8.51
N MET A 207 -7.56 -0.22 8.42
CA MET A 207 -8.49 -0.17 9.55
C MET A 207 -9.35 -1.42 9.69
N GLN A 208 -9.02 -2.53 9.03
CA GLN A 208 -9.84 -3.74 8.96
C GLN A 208 -10.07 -4.43 10.31
N ASP A 209 -9.21 -4.20 11.29
CA ASP A 209 -9.36 -4.67 12.68
C ASP A 209 -10.32 -3.81 13.51
N ARG A 210 -10.78 -2.66 12.97
CA ARG A 210 -11.71 -1.72 13.61
C ARG A 210 -13.09 -1.71 12.94
N ARG A 211 -13.60 -2.87 12.58
CA ARG A 211 -14.86 -3.05 11.81
C ARG A 211 -16.09 -2.35 12.38
N GLN A 212 -16.11 -2.11 13.70
CA GLN A 212 -17.22 -1.45 14.38
C GLN A 212 -17.09 0.07 14.45
N ASP A 213 -15.96 0.63 14.04
CA ASP A 213 -15.78 2.08 14.03
C ASP A 213 -16.73 2.72 13.02
N PRO A 214 -17.50 3.76 13.41
CA PRO A 214 -18.46 4.40 12.51
C PRO A 214 -17.85 4.93 11.20
N CYS A 215 -16.57 5.35 11.22
CA CYS A 215 -15.85 5.73 10.01
C CYS A 215 -15.66 4.52 9.08
N VAL A 216 -15.24 3.38 9.63
CA VAL A 216 -15.01 2.15 8.84
C VAL A 216 -16.32 1.63 8.25
N VAL A 217 -17.40 1.59 9.04
CA VAL A 217 -18.73 1.16 8.56
C VAL A 217 -19.18 2.00 7.37
N ARG A 218 -19.22 3.33 7.51
CA ARG A 218 -19.62 4.22 6.40
C ARG A 218 -18.68 4.13 5.20
N SER A 219 -17.39 3.88 5.44
CA SER A 219 -16.40 3.75 4.36
C SER A 219 -16.59 2.47 3.55
N LEU A 220 -16.98 1.38 4.22
CA LEU A 220 -17.30 0.13 3.53
C LEU A 220 -18.58 0.29 2.68
N ASP A 221 -19.61 0.93 3.23
CA ASP A 221 -20.85 1.25 2.50
C ASP A 221 -20.54 2.10 1.26
N TYR A 222 -19.71 3.14 1.43
CA TYR A 222 -19.25 3.97 0.30
C TYR A 222 -18.53 3.14 -0.76
N LEU A 223 -17.57 2.30 -0.36
CA LEU A 223 -16.81 1.47 -1.30
C LEU A 223 -17.74 0.52 -2.08
N VAL A 224 -18.65 -0.17 -1.40
CA VAL A 224 -19.63 -1.07 -2.01
C VAL A 224 -20.52 -0.34 -3.02
N GLN A 225 -20.96 0.87 -2.71
CA GLN A 225 -21.82 1.66 -3.61
C GLN A 225 -21.09 2.18 -4.85
N HIS A 226 -19.78 2.48 -4.74
CA HIS A 226 -19.02 3.15 -5.80
C HIS A 226 -18.00 2.23 -6.51
N ARG A 227 -17.89 0.95 -6.12
CA ARG A 227 -16.86 0.02 -6.61
C ARG A 227 -16.80 -0.15 -8.13
N LEU A 228 -17.93 0.02 -8.81
CA LEU A 228 -18.01 -0.09 -10.28
C LEU A 228 -17.98 1.25 -11.01
N SER A 229 -17.87 2.36 -10.29
CA SER A 229 -17.74 3.68 -10.91
C SER A 229 -16.33 3.95 -11.48
N GLU A 230 -15.35 3.13 -11.10
CA GLU A 230 -13.95 3.24 -11.50
C GLU A 230 -13.61 2.36 -12.69
N THR A 231 -12.69 2.84 -13.50
CA THR A 231 -12.08 2.06 -14.60
C THR A 231 -10.57 1.87 -14.39
N SER A 232 -10.02 2.46 -13.35
CA SER A 232 -8.61 2.33 -12.98
C SER A 232 -8.32 0.92 -12.46
N ALA A 233 -7.36 0.23 -13.08
CA ALA A 233 -6.91 -1.08 -12.62
C ALA A 233 -6.45 -1.06 -11.15
N MET A 234 -5.76 0.00 -10.72
CA MET A 234 -5.33 0.17 -9.33
C MET A 234 -6.53 0.27 -8.38
N ALA A 235 -7.53 1.10 -8.72
CA ALA A 235 -8.70 1.29 -7.88
C ALA A 235 -9.53 0.00 -7.77
N LEU A 236 -9.76 -0.70 -8.88
CA LEU A 236 -10.47 -1.98 -8.91
C LEU A 236 -9.72 -3.06 -8.12
N ALA A 237 -8.41 -3.20 -8.32
CA ALA A 237 -7.60 -4.19 -7.62
C ALA A 237 -7.55 -3.96 -6.10
N LEU A 238 -7.33 -2.72 -5.66
CA LEU A 238 -7.37 -2.38 -4.23
C LEU A 238 -8.77 -2.61 -3.64
N THR A 239 -9.83 -2.29 -4.38
CA THR A 239 -11.21 -2.56 -3.98
C THR A 239 -11.43 -4.05 -3.77
N LEU A 240 -10.97 -4.88 -4.70
CA LEU A 240 -11.09 -6.34 -4.63
C LEU A 240 -10.39 -6.89 -3.38
N ILE A 241 -9.15 -6.45 -3.10
CA ILE A 241 -8.39 -6.84 -1.92
C ILE A 241 -9.14 -6.40 -0.63
N ALA A 242 -9.67 -5.17 -0.60
CA ALA A 242 -10.36 -4.64 0.57
C ALA A 242 -11.69 -5.38 0.82
N LEU A 243 -12.51 -5.60 -0.21
CA LEU A 243 -13.78 -6.32 -0.07
C LEU A 243 -13.56 -7.74 0.44
N ARG A 244 -12.54 -8.45 -0.06
CA ARG A 244 -12.17 -9.79 0.44
C ARG A 244 -11.77 -9.75 1.92
N ALA A 245 -10.97 -8.78 2.36
CA ALA A 245 -10.59 -8.62 3.76
C ALA A 245 -11.81 -8.39 4.69
N PHE A 246 -12.89 -7.80 4.15
CA PHE A 246 -14.15 -7.62 4.88
C PHE A 246 -15.16 -8.76 4.69
N GLY A 247 -14.89 -9.73 3.81
CA GLY A 247 -15.82 -10.83 3.49
C GLY A 247 -17.03 -10.36 2.70
N ALA A 248 -16.89 -9.28 1.92
CA ALA A 248 -17.93 -8.74 1.04
C ALA A 248 -17.86 -9.40 -0.35
N PRO A 249 -18.96 -9.43 -1.13
CA PRO A 249 -18.97 -9.95 -2.50
C PRO A 249 -18.01 -9.20 -3.43
N THR A 250 -17.36 -9.94 -4.34
CA THR A 250 -16.28 -9.42 -5.20
C THR A 250 -16.46 -9.71 -6.67
N GLU A 251 -17.39 -10.58 -7.05
CA GLU A 251 -17.52 -11.15 -8.38
C GLU A 251 -17.67 -10.06 -9.46
N ASP A 252 -18.46 -9.04 -9.19
CA ASP A 252 -18.69 -7.93 -10.13
C ASP A 252 -17.44 -7.04 -10.32
N VAL A 253 -16.61 -6.89 -9.29
CA VAL A 253 -15.34 -6.16 -9.39
C VAL A 253 -14.29 -6.98 -10.12
N GLU A 254 -14.28 -8.31 -9.92
CA GLU A 254 -13.39 -9.23 -10.63
C GLU A 254 -13.68 -9.19 -12.13
N ASP A 255 -14.95 -9.34 -12.53
CA ASP A 255 -15.38 -9.25 -13.92
C ASP A 255 -15.02 -7.91 -14.56
N HIS A 256 -15.22 -6.81 -13.80
CA HIS A 256 -14.89 -5.49 -14.28
C HIS A 256 -13.37 -5.30 -14.48
N LEU A 257 -12.54 -5.78 -13.54
CA LEU A 257 -11.08 -5.74 -13.63
C LEU A 257 -10.57 -6.56 -14.83
N LEU A 258 -11.13 -7.76 -15.04
CA LEU A 258 -10.80 -8.61 -16.19
C LEU A 258 -11.19 -7.94 -17.52
N SER A 259 -12.38 -7.33 -17.58
CA SER A 259 -12.81 -6.57 -18.75
C SER A 259 -11.87 -5.39 -19.07
N GLN A 260 -11.35 -4.70 -18.05
CA GLN A 260 -10.36 -3.64 -18.28
C GLN A 260 -9.02 -4.20 -18.78
N TRP A 261 -8.61 -5.37 -18.30
CA TRP A 261 -7.43 -6.06 -18.81
C TRP A 261 -7.58 -6.43 -20.30
N ASP A 262 -8.69 -7.05 -20.67
CA ASP A 262 -8.96 -7.47 -22.07
C ASP A 262 -8.97 -6.28 -23.04
N ARG A 263 -9.45 -5.12 -22.58
CA ARG A 263 -9.55 -3.91 -23.39
C ARG A 263 -8.24 -3.14 -23.52
N THR A 264 -7.39 -3.15 -22.52
CA THR A 264 -6.27 -2.19 -22.43
C THR A 264 -4.93 -2.84 -22.17
N ALA A 265 -4.89 -4.11 -21.74
CA ALA A 265 -3.71 -4.77 -21.17
C ALA A 265 -2.97 -3.86 -20.15
N PHE A 266 -3.72 -2.95 -19.48
CA PHE A 266 -3.23 -1.90 -18.60
C PHE A 266 -2.08 -1.08 -19.19
N LEU A 267 -2.09 -0.90 -20.52
CA LEU A 267 -1.08 -0.17 -21.30
C LEU A 267 0.35 -0.68 -21.08
N GLY A 268 0.52 -1.95 -20.71
CA GLY A 268 1.83 -2.54 -20.41
C GLY A 268 2.48 -2.04 -19.12
N ASN A 269 1.73 -1.39 -18.24
CA ASN A 269 2.24 -0.92 -16.95
C ASN A 269 2.38 -2.09 -15.97
N PHE A 270 3.62 -2.47 -15.62
CA PHE A 270 3.89 -3.63 -14.76
C PHE A 270 3.34 -3.49 -13.34
N HIS A 271 3.29 -2.28 -12.79
CA HIS A 271 2.65 -2.05 -11.49
C HIS A 271 1.15 -2.39 -11.53
N LEU A 272 0.43 -1.92 -12.55
CA LEU A 272 -1.00 -2.20 -12.70
C LEU A 272 -1.27 -3.68 -13.01
N ILE A 273 -0.42 -4.31 -13.79
CA ILE A 273 -0.49 -5.74 -14.08
C ILE A 273 -0.27 -6.56 -12.80
N ALA A 274 0.71 -6.17 -11.99
CA ALA A 274 1.06 -6.88 -10.76
C ALA A 274 -0.03 -6.77 -9.69
N ILE A 275 -0.55 -5.57 -9.42
CA ILE A 275 -1.62 -5.40 -8.43
C ILE A 275 -2.91 -6.10 -8.86
N ALA A 276 -3.23 -6.10 -10.15
CA ALA A 276 -4.37 -6.83 -10.69
C ALA A 276 -4.18 -8.35 -10.54
N LEU A 277 -3.02 -8.88 -10.92
CA LEU A 277 -2.71 -10.30 -10.75
C LEU A 277 -2.82 -10.71 -9.28
N TYR A 278 -2.20 -9.95 -8.36
CA TYR A 278 -2.30 -10.20 -6.93
C TYR A 278 -3.76 -10.24 -6.45
N SER A 279 -4.55 -9.26 -6.85
CA SER A 279 -5.95 -9.17 -6.42
C SER A 279 -6.83 -10.29 -6.96
N LEU A 280 -6.51 -10.87 -8.11
CA LEU A 280 -7.26 -11.97 -8.74
C LEU A 280 -6.86 -13.36 -8.23
N THR A 281 -5.61 -13.54 -7.80
CA THR A 281 -5.11 -14.88 -7.40
C THR A 281 -5.75 -15.41 -6.13
N GLY A 282 -6.15 -14.56 -5.19
CA GLY A 282 -6.94 -14.94 -3.99
C GLY A 282 -6.36 -16.10 -3.13
N GLY A 283 -5.09 -16.46 -3.35
CA GLY A 283 -4.45 -17.63 -2.75
C GLY A 283 -4.07 -17.44 -1.28
N PRO A 284 -3.59 -18.51 -0.59
CA PRO A 284 -3.21 -18.48 0.81
C PRO A 284 -2.10 -17.46 1.13
N HIS A 285 -1.33 -17.03 0.13
CA HIS A 285 -0.39 -15.92 0.21
C HIS A 285 -1.06 -14.54 0.00
N GLY A 286 -2.36 -14.50 -0.34
CA GLY A 286 -3.19 -13.30 -0.37
C GLY A 286 -3.37 -12.62 0.99
N GLU A 287 -2.84 -13.22 2.05
CA GLU A 287 -2.84 -12.67 3.42
C GLU A 287 -1.84 -11.53 3.64
N ALA A 288 -1.05 -11.12 2.63
CA ALA A 288 -0.08 -10.04 2.81
C ALA A 288 -0.73 -8.75 3.36
N PHE A 289 -2.00 -8.51 3.03
CA PHE A 289 -2.77 -7.33 3.47
C PHE A 289 -3.83 -7.62 4.55
N VAL A 290 -3.92 -8.85 5.08
CA VAL A 290 -4.86 -9.20 6.15
C VAL A 290 -4.17 -9.08 7.51
N VAL A 291 -4.82 -8.36 8.45
CA VAL A 291 -4.35 -8.14 9.84
C VAL A 291 -5.18 -8.93 10.83
#